data_2a24b86e104bd0cd2ce32da07854417d
#
_entry.id   2a24b86e104bd0cd2ce32da07854417d
#
_cell.length_a   1.000
_cell.length_b   1.000
_cell.length_c   1.000
_cell.angle_alpha   90.00
_cell.angle_beta   90.00
_cell.angle_gamma   90.00
#
_symmetry.space_group_name_H-M   'P 1'
#
loop_
_entity.id
_entity.type
_entity.pdbx_description
1 polymer ?
#
loop_
_entity_poly.entity_id
_entity_poly.type
_entity_poly.pdbx_seq_one_letter_code
_entity_poly.pdbx_strand_id
1 'polypeptide(L)'
;IDKKAVTAGINYYEFRFREADFSSYPKGLMYGLDILSSWLYDDTKPFCEVQLLEGFEFLKKALEEGYFEELIRKYLLGNTHGAILSLVPEKGLAAKRDKELEEKLENYRKSLSDEELTRMVENTKALEAYQEAEEAPEALTCIPMLSREDIKKEITGLTNEEHHVEDSLFLYHDVCTNGIGYADLLFEIHDFDVDTEIGRAHV
;
A
#
# COMPACT_ATOMS: atom_id res chain seq x y z
N ILE A 1 -11.71 16.78 20.07
CA ILE A 1 -10.58 16.10 19.41
C ILE A 1 -9.27 16.67 19.97
N ASP A 2 -8.27 15.81 20.18
CA ASP A 2 -6.91 16.25 20.50
C ASP A 2 -6.23 16.77 19.23
N LYS A 3 -6.16 18.07 19.08
CA LYS A 3 -5.57 18.72 17.91
C LYS A 3 -4.10 18.36 17.70
N LYS A 4 -3.32 18.21 18.79
CA LYS A 4 -1.90 17.83 18.67
C LYS A 4 -1.72 16.44 18.07
N ALA A 5 -2.53 15.49 18.51
CA ALA A 5 -2.50 14.14 17.97
C ALA A 5 -2.92 14.09 16.49
N VAL A 6 -3.95 14.85 16.11
CA VAL A 6 -4.38 14.95 14.70
C VAL A 6 -3.32 15.61 13.84
N THR A 7 -2.70 16.72 14.32
CA THR A 7 -1.58 17.38 13.62
C THR A 7 -0.42 16.43 13.39
N ALA A 8 -0.03 15.67 14.42
CA ALA A 8 1.03 14.67 14.29
C ALA A 8 0.66 13.59 13.24
N GLY A 9 -0.59 13.15 13.22
CA GLY A 9 -1.08 12.21 12.21
C GLY A 9 -1.02 12.77 10.80
N ILE A 10 -1.48 14.01 10.58
CA ILE A 10 -1.43 14.66 9.27
C ILE A 10 0.02 14.78 8.79
N ASN A 11 0.94 15.27 9.66
CA ASN A 11 2.35 15.41 9.32
C ASN A 11 3.01 14.06 9.01
N TYR A 12 2.68 13.02 9.76
CA TYR A 12 3.18 11.66 9.52
C TYR A 12 2.76 11.13 8.13
N TYR A 13 1.47 11.26 7.78
CA TYR A 13 0.99 10.79 6.49
C TYR A 13 1.49 11.64 5.33
N GLU A 14 1.61 12.96 5.50
CA GLU A 14 2.22 13.84 4.50
C GLU A 14 3.68 13.47 4.26
N PHE A 15 4.46 13.25 5.32
CA PHE A 15 5.84 12.82 5.21
C PHE A 15 5.95 11.51 4.43
N ARG A 16 5.18 10.50 4.81
CA ARG A 16 5.17 9.22 4.10
C ARG A 16 4.77 9.35 2.63
N PHE A 17 3.80 10.19 2.35
CA PHE A 17 3.39 10.44 0.98
C PHE A 17 4.50 11.10 0.15
N ARG A 18 5.22 12.06 0.72
CA ARG A 18 6.34 12.74 0.05
C ARG A 18 7.55 11.83 -0.13
N GLU A 19 7.90 11.09 0.89
CA GLU A 19 9.05 10.17 0.88
C GLU A 19 8.83 9.03 -0.10
N ALA A 20 7.60 8.51 -0.16
CA ALA A 20 7.20 7.40 -1.01
C ALA A 20 8.17 6.22 -0.90
N ASP A 21 8.51 5.86 0.33
CA ASP A 21 9.30 4.68 0.62
C ASP A 21 8.38 3.45 0.64
N PHE A 22 8.49 2.65 -0.38
CA PHE A 22 7.75 1.40 -0.53
C PHE A 22 8.61 0.17 -0.18
N SER A 23 9.71 0.39 0.55
CA SER A 23 10.64 -0.66 0.95
C SER A 23 11.23 -1.40 -0.28
N SER A 24 10.99 -2.71 -0.41
CA SER A 24 11.50 -3.52 -1.52
C SER A 24 10.69 -3.41 -2.82
N TYR A 25 9.53 -2.76 -2.80
CA TYR A 25 8.69 -2.64 -4.00
C TYR A 25 9.13 -1.50 -4.92
N PRO A 26 9.17 -1.71 -6.23
CA PRO A 26 9.46 -0.65 -7.18
C PRO A 26 8.43 0.49 -7.11
N LYS A 27 8.89 1.74 -6.99
CA LYS A 27 7.99 2.92 -6.89
C LYS A 27 6.98 2.99 -8.04
N GLY A 28 7.42 2.70 -9.26
CA GLY A 28 6.54 2.72 -10.43
C GLY A 28 5.39 1.71 -10.35
N LEU A 29 5.65 0.53 -9.80
CA LEU A 29 4.60 -0.47 -9.56
C LEU A 29 3.58 0.04 -8.54
N MET A 30 4.05 0.58 -7.41
CA MET A 30 3.15 1.07 -6.36
C MET A 30 2.30 2.23 -6.83
N TYR A 31 2.88 3.23 -7.50
CA TYR A 31 2.11 4.30 -8.11
C TYR A 31 1.14 3.81 -9.19
N GLY A 32 1.51 2.79 -9.96
CA GLY A 32 0.61 2.17 -10.93
C GLY A 32 -0.61 1.54 -10.27
N LEU A 33 -0.44 0.83 -9.16
CA LEU A 33 -1.54 0.25 -8.38
C LEU A 33 -2.44 1.33 -7.76
N ASP A 34 -1.85 2.41 -7.23
CA ASP A 34 -2.61 3.53 -6.68
C ASP A 34 -3.45 4.21 -7.79
N ILE A 35 -2.88 4.45 -8.96
CA ILE A 35 -3.58 5.02 -10.12
C ILE A 35 -4.73 4.11 -10.56
N LEU A 36 -4.52 2.79 -10.61
CA LEU A 36 -5.56 1.84 -11.00
C LEU A 36 -6.73 1.82 -10.03
N SER A 37 -6.54 2.13 -8.74
CA SER A 37 -7.60 2.12 -7.74
C SER A 37 -8.75 3.09 -8.06
N SER A 38 -8.46 4.18 -8.75
CA SER A 38 -9.44 5.17 -9.21
C SER A 38 -9.73 5.06 -10.71
N TRP A 39 -8.72 4.84 -11.53
CA TRP A 39 -8.86 4.81 -12.99
C TRP A 39 -9.76 3.69 -13.50
N LEU A 40 -9.76 2.53 -12.87
CA LEU A 40 -10.67 1.41 -13.22
C LEU A 40 -12.16 1.77 -13.12
N TYR A 41 -12.50 2.79 -12.34
CA TYR A 41 -13.88 3.20 -12.11
C TYR A 41 -14.24 4.54 -12.73
N ASP A 42 -13.27 5.41 -12.99
CA ASP A 42 -13.48 6.75 -13.55
C ASP A 42 -12.28 7.19 -14.38
N ASP A 43 -12.43 7.10 -15.69
CA ASP A 43 -11.39 7.49 -16.68
C ASP A 43 -10.99 8.98 -16.59
N THR A 44 -11.80 9.81 -15.94
CA THR A 44 -11.53 11.25 -15.79
C THR A 44 -10.61 11.55 -14.60
N LYS A 45 -10.36 10.56 -13.72
CA LYS A 45 -9.61 10.74 -12.46
C LYS A 45 -8.46 9.75 -12.27
N PRO A 46 -7.58 9.55 -13.26
CA PRO A 46 -6.52 8.56 -13.15
C PRO A 46 -5.48 8.88 -12.07
N PHE A 47 -5.27 10.16 -11.75
CA PHE A 47 -4.18 10.60 -10.86
C PHE A 47 -4.63 11.13 -9.50
N CYS A 48 -5.91 11.00 -9.15
CA CYS A 48 -6.41 11.58 -7.89
C CYS A 48 -5.73 10.98 -6.65
N GLU A 49 -5.35 9.71 -6.68
CA GLU A 49 -4.69 9.03 -5.56
C GLU A 49 -3.21 9.42 -5.37
N VAL A 50 -2.58 9.98 -6.40
CA VAL A 50 -1.18 10.42 -6.35
C VAL A 50 -1.02 11.94 -6.28
N GLN A 51 -2.12 12.69 -6.24
CA GLN A 51 -2.14 14.16 -6.17
C GLN A 51 -2.73 14.65 -4.84
N LEU A 52 -2.26 14.12 -3.71
CA LEU A 52 -2.86 14.39 -2.39
C LEU A 52 -2.23 15.55 -1.60
N LEU A 53 -1.18 16.19 -2.11
CA LEU A 53 -0.47 17.25 -1.35
C LEU A 53 -1.36 18.43 -0.96
N GLU A 54 -2.22 18.89 -1.87
CA GLU A 54 -3.20 19.94 -1.58
C GLU A 54 -4.21 19.52 -0.51
N GLY A 55 -4.53 18.22 -0.44
CA GLY A 55 -5.38 17.63 0.57
C GLY A 55 -4.79 17.76 1.98
N PHE A 56 -3.48 17.56 2.14
CA PHE A 56 -2.81 17.75 3.44
C PHE A 56 -2.84 19.21 3.88
N GLU A 57 -2.61 20.16 2.98
CA GLU A 57 -2.74 21.58 3.28
C GLU A 57 -4.17 21.98 3.67
N PHE A 58 -5.18 21.43 2.97
CA PHE A 58 -6.57 21.58 3.35
C PHE A 58 -6.84 21.04 4.77
N LEU A 59 -6.38 19.82 5.09
CA LEU A 59 -6.61 19.19 6.39
C LEU A 59 -5.98 19.97 7.54
N LYS A 60 -4.78 20.56 7.35
CA LYS A 60 -4.13 21.43 8.35
C LYS A 60 -4.98 22.64 8.68
N LYS A 61 -5.54 23.31 7.68
CA LYS A 61 -6.44 24.46 7.88
C LYS A 61 -7.76 24.04 8.51
N ALA A 62 -8.36 23.00 7.99
CA ALA A 62 -9.65 22.47 8.42
C ALA A 62 -9.63 22.00 9.89
N LEU A 63 -8.49 21.51 10.38
CA LEU A 63 -8.30 21.15 11.79
C LEU A 63 -8.51 22.35 12.72
N GLU A 64 -8.03 23.53 12.35
CA GLU A 64 -8.20 24.75 13.15
C GLU A 64 -9.65 25.25 13.15
N GLU A 65 -10.37 25.00 12.09
CA GLU A 65 -11.77 25.41 11.88
C GLU A 65 -12.80 24.46 12.51
N GLY A 66 -12.38 23.33 13.11
CA GLY A 66 -13.29 22.36 13.74
C GLY A 66 -13.98 21.42 12.77
N TYR A 67 -13.42 21.26 11.58
CA TYR A 67 -13.96 20.40 10.52
C TYR A 67 -14.13 18.94 10.94
N PHE A 68 -13.16 18.39 11.69
CA PHE A 68 -13.25 17.00 12.15
C PHE A 68 -14.36 16.78 13.16
N GLU A 69 -14.61 17.76 14.05
CA GLU A 69 -15.73 17.72 14.98
C GLU A 69 -17.07 17.79 14.26
N GLU A 70 -17.16 18.57 13.17
CA GLU A 70 -18.37 18.61 12.33
C GLU A 70 -18.62 17.28 11.62
N LEU A 71 -17.58 16.66 11.07
CA LEU A 71 -17.69 15.34 10.45
C LEU A 71 -18.21 14.29 11.44
N ILE A 72 -17.67 14.28 12.66
CA ILE A 72 -18.12 13.38 13.72
C ILE A 72 -19.59 13.63 14.06
N ARG A 73 -20.01 14.87 14.24
CA ARG A 73 -21.42 15.19 14.52
C ARG A 73 -22.33 14.75 13.39
N LYS A 74 -21.95 15.07 12.15
CA LYS A 74 -22.77 14.81 10.96
C LYS A 74 -22.90 13.32 10.63
N TYR A 75 -21.77 12.62 10.63
CA TYR A 75 -21.70 11.26 10.07
C TYR A 75 -21.68 10.15 11.12
N LEU A 76 -21.31 10.43 12.36
CA LEU A 76 -21.26 9.44 13.43
C LEU A 76 -22.35 9.67 14.47
N LEU A 77 -22.41 10.83 15.11
CA LEU A 77 -23.34 11.07 16.20
C LEU A 77 -24.79 11.29 15.73
N GLY A 78 -24.98 11.96 14.58
CA GLY A 78 -26.29 12.20 13.98
C GLY A 78 -26.78 11.07 13.07
N ASN A 79 -25.99 10.02 12.89
CA ASN A 79 -26.33 8.93 11.99
C ASN A 79 -27.28 7.94 12.67
N THR A 80 -28.51 7.84 12.13
CA THR A 80 -29.52 6.86 12.59
C THR A 80 -29.44 5.53 11.83
N HIS A 81 -28.64 5.46 10.74
CA HIS A 81 -28.41 4.23 10.00
C HIS A 81 -27.27 3.45 10.63
N GLY A 82 -27.62 2.68 11.64
CA GLY A 82 -26.66 1.85 12.39
C GLY A 82 -27.27 0.50 12.72
N ALA A 83 -26.42 -0.50 12.86
CA ALA A 83 -26.80 -1.82 13.33
C ALA A 83 -25.84 -2.27 14.43
N ILE A 84 -26.39 -2.91 15.46
CA ILE A 84 -25.61 -3.60 16.49
C ILE A 84 -25.74 -5.09 16.23
N LEU A 85 -24.63 -5.76 15.93
CA LEU A 85 -24.58 -7.20 15.72
C LEU A 85 -23.87 -7.86 16.89
N SER A 86 -24.60 -8.72 17.60
CA SER A 86 -24.02 -9.56 18.65
C SER A 86 -23.76 -10.95 18.11
N LEU A 87 -22.48 -11.34 18.04
CA LEU A 87 -22.07 -12.69 17.68
C LEU A 87 -21.97 -13.53 18.95
N VAL A 88 -22.84 -14.52 19.05
CA VAL A 88 -22.85 -15.46 20.18
C VAL A 88 -22.30 -16.79 19.69
N PRO A 89 -21.32 -17.40 20.39
CA PRO A 89 -20.80 -18.71 20.00
C PRO A 89 -21.88 -19.79 20.20
N GLU A 90 -22.09 -20.59 19.15
CA GLU A 90 -22.98 -21.75 19.18
C GLU A 90 -22.18 -23.03 18.99
N LYS A 91 -22.19 -23.90 19.99
CA LYS A 91 -21.46 -25.17 19.92
C LYS A 91 -22.11 -26.08 18.86
N GLY A 92 -21.30 -26.56 17.91
CA GLY A 92 -21.77 -27.46 16.85
C GLY A 92 -22.38 -26.77 15.63
N LEU A 93 -22.38 -25.42 15.56
CA LEU A 93 -22.92 -24.68 14.44
C LEU A 93 -22.24 -25.03 13.11
N ALA A 94 -20.91 -25.22 13.10
CA ALA A 94 -20.17 -25.63 11.91
C ALA A 94 -20.69 -26.98 11.38
N ALA A 95 -20.74 -28.00 12.22
CA ALA A 95 -21.22 -29.33 11.83
C ALA A 95 -22.69 -29.31 11.34
N LYS A 96 -23.53 -28.46 11.92
CA LYS A 96 -24.89 -28.26 11.46
C LYS A 96 -24.95 -27.65 10.06
N ARG A 97 -24.15 -26.62 9.81
CA ARG A 97 -24.05 -25.96 8.49
C ARG A 97 -23.48 -26.91 7.43
N ASP A 98 -22.46 -27.69 7.77
CA ASP A 98 -21.87 -28.68 6.87
C ASP A 98 -22.91 -29.71 6.46
N LYS A 99 -23.70 -30.22 7.40
CA LYS A 99 -24.79 -31.16 7.11
C LYS A 99 -25.88 -30.55 6.24
N GLU A 100 -26.30 -29.31 6.53
CA GLU A 100 -27.29 -28.59 5.72
C GLU A 100 -26.77 -28.38 4.29
N LEU A 101 -25.49 -28.07 4.13
CA LEU A 101 -24.84 -27.92 2.83
C LEU A 101 -24.77 -29.26 2.09
N GLU A 102 -24.37 -30.34 2.75
CA GLU A 102 -24.32 -31.68 2.20
C GLU A 102 -25.69 -32.13 1.66
N GLU A 103 -26.74 -31.98 2.48
CA GLU A 103 -28.12 -32.29 2.09
C GLU A 103 -28.56 -31.45 0.87
N LYS A 104 -28.21 -30.15 0.87
CA LYS A 104 -28.51 -29.24 -0.25
C LYS A 104 -27.81 -29.68 -1.55
N LEU A 105 -26.52 -30.02 -1.46
CA LEU A 105 -25.74 -30.48 -2.61
C LEU A 105 -26.22 -31.84 -3.12
N GLU A 106 -26.58 -32.76 -2.23
CA GLU A 106 -27.13 -34.03 -2.60
C GLU A 106 -28.49 -33.92 -3.31
N ASN A 107 -29.37 -33.04 -2.79
CA ASN A 107 -30.65 -32.75 -3.45
C ASN A 107 -30.45 -32.10 -4.82
N TYR A 108 -29.49 -31.19 -4.95
CA TYR A 108 -29.13 -30.57 -6.23
C TYR A 108 -28.61 -31.63 -7.22
N ARG A 109 -27.70 -32.49 -6.77
CA ARG A 109 -27.21 -33.58 -7.59
C ARG A 109 -28.31 -34.49 -8.09
N LYS A 110 -29.29 -34.83 -7.23
CA LYS A 110 -30.45 -35.69 -7.61
C LYS A 110 -31.40 -35.00 -8.59
N SER A 111 -31.39 -33.66 -8.64
CA SER A 111 -32.21 -32.87 -9.57
C SER A 111 -31.60 -32.76 -10.97
N LEU A 112 -30.33 -33.10 -11.13
CA LEU A 112 -29.62 -33.02 -12.40
C LEU A 112 -29.81 -34.29 -13.19
N SER A 113 -29.95 -34.17 -14.50
CA SER A 113 -29.88 -35.31 -15.44
C SER A 113 -28.43 -35.82 -15.60
N ASP A 114 -28.26 -37.01 -16.07
CA ASP A 114 -26.94 -37.57 -16.35
C ASP A 114 -26.16 -36.74 -17.39
N GLU A 115 -26.87 -36.14 -18.34
CA GLU A 115 -26.28 -35.26 -19.35
C GLU A 115 -25.74 -33.94 -18.69
N GLU A 116 -26.49 -33.37 -17.78
CA GLU A 116 -26.08 -32.17 -17.05
C GLU A 116 -24.89 -32.46 -16.14
N LEU A 117 -24.89 -33.60 -15.45
CA LEU A 117 -23.75 -34.01 -14.63
C LEU A 117 -22.49 -34.20 -15.48
N THR A 118 -22.62 -34.87 -16.63
CA THR A 118 -21.50 -35.08 -17.56
C THR A 118 -20.94 -33.75 -18.04
N ARG A 119 -21.82 -32.84 -18.46
CA ARG A 119 -21.41 -31.49 -18.89
C ARG A 119 -20.72 -30.68 -17.77
N MET A 120 -21.18 -30.79 -16.53
CA MET A 120 -20.51 -30.16 -15.39
C MET A 120 -19.10 -30.68 -15.19
N VAL A 121 -18.92 -32.00 -15.24
CA VAL A 121 -17.60 -32.64 -15.11
C VAL A 121 -16.68 -32.24 -16.26
N GLU A 122 -17.18 -32.19 -17.49
CA GLU A 122 -16.42 -31.75 -18.66
C GLU A 122 -15.99 -30.28 -18.55
N ASN A 123 -16.91 -29.39 -18.12
CA ASN A 123 -16.60 -27.98 -17.90
C ASN A 123 -15.55 -27.78 -16.80
N THR A 124 -15.65 -28.56 -15.71
CA THR A 124 -14.65 -28.48 -14.64
C THR A 124 -13.27 -28.92 -15.13
N LYS A 125 -13.20 -30.06 -15.84
CA LYS A 125 -11.94 -30.51 -16.43
C LYS A 125 -11.37 -29.55 -17.46
N ALA A 126 -12.22 -28.92 -18.27
CA ALA A 126 -11.80 -27.90 -19.22
C ALA A 126 -11.25 -26.64 -18.51
N LEU A 127 -11.86 -26.25 -17.40
CA LEU A 127 -11.38 -25.14 -16.58
C LEU A 127 -10.03 -25.46 -15.92
N GLU A 128 -9.89 -26.66 -15.34
CA GLU A 128 -8.63 -27.13 -14.76
C GLU A 128 -7.51 -27.16 -15.82
N ALA A 129 -7.80 -27.73 -16.99
CA ALA A 129 -6.84 -27.76 -18.09
C ALA A 129 -6.46 -26.37 -18.59
N TYR A 130 -7.41 -25.42 -18.61
CA TYR A 130 -7.11 -24.03 -18.96
C TYR A 130 -6.23 -23.34 -17.92
N GLN A 131 -6.47 -23.59 -16.63
CA GLN A 131 -5.69 -22.99 -15.54
C GLN A 131 -4.27 -23.55 -15.44
N GLU A 132 -4.08 -24.82 -15.81
CA GLU A 132 -2.78 -25.51 -15.80
C GLU A 132 -2.00 -25.35 -17.12
N ALA A 133 -2.66 -24.86 -18.17
CA ALA A 133 -2.00 -24.67 -19.46
C ALA A 133 -0.90 -23.62 -19.39
N GLU A 134 0.25 -23.93 -19.94
CA GLU A 134 1.31 -22.94 -20.14
C GLU A 134 0.87 -21.89 -21.17
N GLU A 135 1.21 -20.63 -20.89
CA GLU A 135 0.93 -19.55 -21.81
C GLU A 135 1.69 -19.75 -23.14
N ALA A 136 1.04 -19.40 -24.24
CA ALA A 136 1.69 -19.47 -25.54
C ALA A 136 2.95 -18.58 -25.58
N PRO A 137 4.08 -19.06 -26.13
CA PRO A 137 5.31 -18.25 -26.19
C PRO A 137 5.12 -16.88 -26.83
N GLU A 138 4.20 -16.77 -27.79
CA GLU A 138 3.85 -15.51 -28.46
C GLU A 138 3.16 -14.52 -27.50
N ALA A 139 2.35 -15.01 -26.55
CA ALA A 139 1.72 -14.17 -25.54
C ALA A 139 2.77 -13.60 -24.55
N LEU A 140 3.79 -14.37 -24.23
CA LEU A 140 4.88 -13.94 -23.35
C LEU A 140 5.72 -12.81 -23.97
N THR A 141 5.76 -12.69 -25.29
CA THR A 141 6.47 -11.57 -25.97
C THR A 141 5.83 -10.21 -25.74
N CYS A 142 4.58 -10.15 -25.28
CA CYS A 142 3.92 -8.91 -24.90
C CYS A 142 4.48 -8.29 -23.60
N ILE A 143 5.17 -9.10 -22.79
CA ILE A 143 5.78 -8.63 -21.54
C ILE A 143 7.04 -7.84 -21.87
N PRO A 144 7.13 -6.54 -21.50
CA PRO A 144 8.34 -5.77 -21.73
C PRO A 144 9.50 -6.35 -20.91
N MET A 145 10.50 -6.88 -21.61
CA MET A 145 11.70 -7.43 -21.01
C MET A 145 12.86 -6.45 -21.13
N LEU A 146 13.65 -6.34 -20.08
CA LEU A 146 14.88 -5.56 -20.13
C LEU A 146 15.90 -6.25 -21.04
N SER A 147 16.51 -5.48 -21.91
CA SER A 147 17.60 -5.91 -22.79
C SER A 147 18.95 -5.40 -22.28
N ARG A 148 20.04 -5.85 -22.89
CA ARG A 148 21.38 -5.33 -22.56
C ARG A 148 21.55 -3.85 -22.89
N GLU A 149 20.83 -3.37 -23.88
CA GLU A 149 20.86 -1.98 -24.34
C GLU A 149 20.21 -1.02 -23.34
N ASP A 150 19.29 -1.54 -22.49
CA ASP A 150 18.64 -0.76 -21.43
C ASP A 150 19.57 -0.50 -20.24
N ILE A 151 20.69 -1.23 -20.16
CA ILE A 151 21.69 -1.03 -19.10
C ILE A 151 22.53 0.20 -19.44
N LYS A 152 22.40 1.23 -18.62
CA LYS A 152 23.24 2.43 -18.75
C LYS A 152 24.69 2.08 -18.55
N LYS A 153 25.54 2.50 -19.47
CA LYS A 153 27.01 2.29 -19.39
C LYS A 153 27.70 3.24 -18.42
N GLU A 154 27.02 4.32 -18.06
CA GLU A 154 27.55 5.36 -17.18
C GLU A 154 26.79 5.35 -15.85
N ILE A 155 27.53 5.44 -14.76
CA ILE A 155 26.97 5.66 -13.43
C ILE A 155 26.71 7.15 -13.30
N THR A 156 25.46 7.51 -12.97
CA THR A 156 25.16 8.89 -12.60
C THR A 156 25.88 9.20 -11.29
N GLY A 157 26.92 10.04 -11.38
CA GLY A 157 27.63 10.50 -10.18
C GLY A 157 26.71 11.32 -9.30
N LEU A 158 26.91 11.22 -7.99
CA LEU A 158 26.31 12.15 -7.05
C LEU A 158 27.04 13.49 -7.19
N THR A 159 26.27 14.57 -7.36
CA THR A 159 26.81 15.92 -7.23
C THR A 159 27.11 16.17 -5.76
N ASN A 160 28.34 16.51 -5.48
CA ASN A 160 28.82 16.74 -4.13
C ASN A 160 29.43 18.14 -4.05
N GLU A 161 28.86 19.02 -3.27
CA GLU A 161 29.40 20.32 -2.99
C GLU A 161 29.99 20.34 -1.60
N GLU A 162 31.28 20.67 -1.50
CA GLU A 162 32.00 20.71 -0.24
C GLU A 162 32.05 22.14 0.30
N HIS A 163 31.57 22.31 1.51
CA HIS A 163 31.63 23.56 2.23
C HIS A 163 32.30 23.34 3.59
N HIS A 164 32.99 24.36 4.08
CA HIS A 164 33.54 24.35 5.42
C HIS A 164 32.79 25.37 6.30
N VAL A 165 32.33 24.89 7.44
CA VAL A 165 31.70 25.74 8.46
C VAL A 165 32.56 25.59 9.71
N GLU A 166 33.35 26.60 10.01
CA GLU A 166 34.41 26.54 11.01
C GLU A 166 35.37 25.38 10.73
N ASP A 167 35.56 24.45 11.66
CA ASP A 167 36.41 23.26 11.50
C ASP A 167 35.65 22.02 10.97
N SER A 168 34.37 22.18 10.63
CA SER A 168 33.53 21.05 10.18
C SER A 168 33.37 21.04 8.67
N LEU A 169 33.47 19.85 8.06
CA LEU A 169 33.16 19.61 6.66
C LEU A 169 31.64 19.45 6.52
N PHE A 170 31.05 20.23 5.63
CA PHE A 170 29.65 20.12 5.24
C PHE A 170 29.57 19.68 3.79
N LEU A 171 28.93 18.53 3.54
CA LEU A 171 28.69 17.98 2.22
C LEU A 171 27.22 18.25 1.83
N TYR A 172 27.04 18.97 0.74
CA TYR A 172 25.70 19.22 0.19
C TYR A 172 25.46 18.38 -1.06
N HIS A 173 24.35 17.67 -1.08
CA HIS A 173 23.91 16.86 -2.21
C HIS A 173 22.60 17.40 -2.75
N ASP A 174 22.62 17.98 -3.94
CA ASP A 174 21.41 18.44 -4.63
C ASP A 174 20.68 17.25 -5.27
N VAL A 175 19.82 16.61 -4.49
CA VAL A 175 19.00 15.48 -4.92
C VAL A 175 17.51 15.80 -4.77
N CYS A 176 16.70 15.36 -5.72
CA CYS A 176 15.26 15.55 -5.68
C CYS A 176 14.64 14.63 -4.61
N THR A 177 14.17 15.21 -3.51
CA THR A 177 13.59 14.52 -2.35
C THR A 177 12.15 14.91 -2.07
N ASN A 178 11.45 15.47 -3.08
CA ASN A 178 10.04 15.88 -2.98
C ASN A 178 9.73 16.80 -1.78
N GLY A 179 10.65 17.73 -1.50
CA GLY A 179 10.52 18.73 -0.43
C GLY A 179 10.87 18.24 0.97
N ILE A 180 11.53 17.07 1.09
CA ILE A 180 12.10 16.59 2.36
C ILE A 180 13.58 16.96 2.39
N GLY A 181 14.04 17.54 3.49
CA GLY A 181 15.46 17.74 3.78
C GLY A 181 15.98 16.60 4.64
N TYR A 182 17.07 15.94 4.22
CA TYR A 182 17.78 14.97 5.03
C TYR A 182 19.07 15.59 5.54
N ALA A 183 19.37 15.39 6.80
CA ALA A 183 20.61 15.86 7.41
C ALA A 183 21.24 14.74 8.25
N ASP A 184 22.42 14.31 7.84
CA ASP A 184 23.21 13.31 8.56
C ASP A 184 24.36 13.99 9.28
N LEU A 185 24.49 13.76 10.58
CA LEU A 185 25.54 14.30 11.41
C LEU A 185 26.53 13.17 11.74
N LEU A 186 27.77 13.31 11.25
CA LEU A 186 28.85 12.39 11.57
C LEU A 186 29.78 13.03 12.61
N PHE A 187 29.98 12.31 13.69
CA PHE A 187 30.91 12.68 14.73
C PHE A 187 32.09 11.72 14.74
N GLU A 188 33.30 12.23 14.61
CA GLU A 188 34.50 11.46 14.83
C GLU A 188 34.83 11.50 16.32
N ILE A 189 34.77 10.35 16.97
CA ILE A 189 35.01 10.24 18.39
C ILE A 189 36.22 9.33 18.60
N HIS A 190 37.25 9.90 19.24
CA HIS A 190 38.47 9.19 19.58
C HIS A 190 38.43 8.73 21.04
N ASP A 191 39.19 7.69 21.37
CA ASP A 191 39.38 7.21 22.74
C ASP A 191 38.11 6.66 23.45
N PHE A 192 37.30 5.85 22.72
CA PHE A 192 36.26 5.07 23.37
C PHE A 192 36.85 3.96 24.27
N ASP A 193 36.34 3.86 25.49
CA ASP A 193 36.44 2.62 26.23
C ASP A 193 35.36 1.61 25.78
N VAL A 194 35.53 0.35 26.17
CA VAL A 194 34.62 -0.75 25.75
C VAL A 194 33.17 -0.50 26.22
N ASP A 195 32.98 0.17 27.34
CA ASP A 195 31.65 0.46 27.89
C ASP A 195 30.91 1.51 27.06
N THR A 196 31.63 2.43 26.40
CA THR A 196 31.04 3.44 25.52
C THR A 196 30.70 2.88 24.13
N GLU A 197 31.39 1.86 23.63
CA GLU A 197 31.07 1.21 22.36
C GLU A 197 29.75 0.45 22.40
N ILE A 198 29.32 -0.05 23.57
CA ILE A 198 28.05 -0.78 23.76
C ILE A 198 26.84 0.17 23.69
N GLY A 199 27.06 1.46 23.87
CA GLY A 199 26.04 2.50 23.87
C GLY A 199 25.62 3.04 22.48
N ARG A 200 25.99 2.40 21.36
CA ARG A 200 25.47 2.78 20.03
C ARG A 200 23.99 2.45 19.94
N ALA A 201 23.19 3.36 20.43
CA ALA A 201 21.76 3.34 20.16
C ALA A 201 21.54 3.72 18.69
N HIS A 202 20.81 2.91 17.96
CA HIS A 202 20.13 3.39 16.75
C HIS A 202 19.11 4.44 17.18
N VAL A 203 19.37 5.69 16.84
CA VAL A 203 18.42 6.79 16.95
C VAL A 203 17.52 6.75 15.73
#